data_a3362e553cb958cefafea4a8cdbc367c
#
_entry.id   a3362e553cb958cefafea4a8cdbc367c
#
_cell.length_a   1.000
_cell.length_b   1.000
_cell.length_c   1.000
_cell.angle_alpha   90.00
_cell.angle_beta   90.00
_cell.angle_gamma   90.00
#
_symmetry.space_group_name_H-M   'P 1'
#
loop_
_entity.id
_entity.type
_entity.pdbx_description
1 polymer ?
#
loop_
_entity_poly.entity_id
_entity_poly.type
_entity_poly.pdbx_seq_one_letter_code
_entity_poly.pdbx_strand_id
1 'polypeptide(L)'
;MDVSEPASISASIAARYATAIFEIAQENKNLDGLETSLNDLAVALDDSEDLRTLIHSPLISRQDQGAAVTAIAKKMNLAPVMQNSLALMAEKRRLFVLPQLISALRGLLADARGEVTADVTSAKALTKAQTAKLSDALTARVGKTVTINATVDESLIGGLVVKVGSKMIDTSIRSRLNSLQNKMKEVG
;
A
#
# COMPACT_ATOMS: atom_id res chain seq x y z
N MET A 1 -13.95 20.44 13.37
CA MET A 1 -12.59 20.16 13.89
C MET A 1 -12.07 18.99 13.11
N ASP A 2 -11.07 19.25 12.30
CA ASP A 2 -10.54 18.31 11.28
C ASP A 2 -9.74 17.20 11.95
N VAL A 3 -10.26 15.97 11.93
CA VAL A 3 -9.60 14.77 12.49
C VAL A 3 -8.56 14.15 11.52
N SER A 4 -8.16 14.86 10.48
CA SER A 4 -7.25 14.36 9.44
C SER A 4 -5.75 14.57 9.72
N GLU A 5 -5.39 15.35 10.74
CA GLU A 5 -3.98 15.62 11.07
C GLU A 5 -3.15 14.40 11.55
N PRO A 6 -3.65 13.48 12.39
CA PRO A 6 -2.81 12.37 12.86
C PRO A 6 -2.47 11.37 11.75
N ALA A 7 -3.34 11.16 10.78
CA ALA A 7 -3.08 10.24 9.66
C ALA A 7 -2.02 10.78 8.69
N SER A 8 -1.97 12.09 8.44
CA SER A 8 -0.98 12.73 7.57
C SER A 8 0.43 12.71 8.18
N ILE A 9 0.54 12.92 9.50
CA ILE A 9 1.80 12.84 10.23
C ILE A 9 2.36 11.42 10.22
N SER A 10 1.53 10.42 10.49
CA SER A 10 1.92 9.01 10.45
C SER A 10 2.39 8.59 9.07
N ALA A 11 1.70 9.01 8.01
CA ALA A 11 2.10 8.75 6.63
C ALA A 11 3.44 9.42 6.27
N SER A 12 3.67 10.66 6.73
CA SER A 12 4.92 11.38 6.52
C SER A 12 6.10 10.71 7.23
N ILE A 13 5.90 10.23 8.46
CA ILE A 13 6.91 9.47 9.19
C ILE A 13 7.21 8.16 8.47
N ALA A 14 6.16 7.40 8.11
CA ALA A 14 6.29 6.13 7.40
C ALA A 14 7.05 6.29 6.08
N ALA A 15 6.73 7.32 5.29
CA ALA A 15 7.40 7.60 4.03
C ALA A 15 8.91 7.82 4.19
N ARG A 16 9.35 8.58 5.21
CA ARG A 16 10.77 8.82 5.48
C ARG A 16 11.51 7.52 5.82
N TYR A 17 10.92 6.67 6.67
CA TYR A 17 11.51 5.37 6.98
C TYR A 17 11.54 4.47 5.74
N ALA A 18 10.45 4.45 4.96
CA ALA A 18 10.35 3.66 3.74
C ALA A 18 11.44 4.05 2.73
N THR A 19 11.63 5.34 2.47
CA THR A 19 12.68 5.81 1.57
C THR A 19 14.07 5.39 2.05
N ALA A 20 14.40 5.60 3.34
CA ALA A 20 15.69 5.24 3.88
C ALA A 20 15.95 3.71 3.82
N ILE A 21 14.96 2.90 4.19
CA ILE A 21 15.06 1.43 4.12
C ILE A 21 15.27 0.97 2.67
N PHE A 22 14.51 1.56 1.74
CA PHE A 22 14.59 1.24 0.33
C PHE A 22 15.98 1.61 -0.26
N GLU A 23 16.49 2.81 0.01
CA GLU A 23 17.80 3.26 -0.45
C GLU A 23 18.92 2.33 0.06
N ILE A 24 18.92 2.00 1.36
CA ILE A 24 19.90 1.07 1.95
C ILE A 24 19.79 -0.33 1.32
N ALA A 25 18.57 -0.82 1.08
CA ALA A 25 18.39 -2.12 0.44
C ALA A 25 18.82 -2.11 -1.03
N GLN A 26 18.63 -0.99 -1.73
CA GLN A 26 19.07 -0.80 -3.11
C GLN A 26 20.61 -0.74 -3.19
N GLU A 27 21.28 -0.02 -2.30
CA GLU A 27 22.75 0.04 -2.19
C GLU A 27 23.34 -1.35 -1.92
N ASN A 28 22.69 -2.13 -1.05
CA ASN A 28 23.09 -3.49 -0.72
C ASN A 28 22.68 -4.52 -1.79
N LYS A 29 22.00 -4.11 -2.87
CA LYS A 29 21.45 -4.98 -3.92
C LYS A 29 20.59 -6.13 -3.38
N ASN A 30 19.82 -5.87 -2.33
CA ASN A 30 19.00 -6.86 -1.64
C ASN A 30 17.51 -6.44 -1.58
N LEU A 31 16.97 -5.98 -2.70
CA LEU A 31 15.56 -5.60 -2.80
C LEU A 31 14.62 -6.82 -2.67
N ASP A 32 15.03 -7.97 -3.20
CA ASP A 32 14.22 -9.21 -3.10
C ASP A 32 14.13 -9.71 -1.64
N GLY A 33 15.23 -9.63 -0.88
CA GLY A 33 15.23 -9.95 0.55
C GLY A 33 14.39 -8.96 1.38
N LEU A 34 14.37 -7.68 0.98
CA LEU A 34 13.49 -6.69 1.59
C LEU A 34 12.03 -7.01 1.32
N GLU A 35 11.66 -7.36 0.09
CA GLU A 35 10.29 -7.69 -0.29
C GLU A 35 9.78 -8.93 0.43
N THR A 36 10.58 -9.99 0.50
CA THR A 36 10.24 -11.20 1.26
C THR A 36 9.96 -10.85 2.72
N SER A 37 10.88 -10.11 3.36
CA SER A 37 10.74 -9.66 4.74
C SER A 37 9.49 -8.80 4.96
N LEU A 38 9.15 -7.97 3.97
CA LEU A 38 7.97 -7.10 4.02
C LEU A 38 6.67 -7.91 3.96
N ASN A 39 6.63 -8.93 3.11
CA ASN A 39 5.46 -9.81 2.98
C ASN A 39 5.28 -10.67 4.23
N ASP A 40 6.35 -11.24 4.76
CA ASP A 40 6.31 -12.03 6.00
C ASP A 40 5.81 -11.17 7.17
N LEU A 41 6.31 -9.93 7.28
CA LEU A 41 5.90 -9.00 8.31
C LEU A 41 4.43 -8.57 8.17
N ALA A 42 3.95 -8.38 6.94
CA ALA A 42 2.55 -8.06 6.67
C ALA A 42 1.63 -9.21 7.10
N VAL A 43 1.96 -10.45 6.71
CA VAL A 43 1.21 -11.64 7.13
C VAL A 43 1.21 -11.78 8.65
N ALA A 44 2.36 -11.59 9.31
CA ALA A 44 2.44 -11.67 10.77
C ALA A 44 1.57 -10.62 11.47
N LEU A 45 1.45 -9.41 10.90
CA LEU A 45 0.55 -8.36 11.43
C LEU A 45 -0.92 -8.70 11.22
N ASP A 46 -1.27 -9.33 10.10
CA ASP A 46 -2.64 -9.72 9.82
C ASP A 46 -3.09 -10.91 10.70
N ASP A 47 -2.20 -11.87 10.92
CA ASP A 47 -2.50 -13.11 11.65
C ASP A 47 -2.42 -12.95 13.18
N SER A 48 -1.60 -12.00 13.70
CA SER A 48 -1.35 -11.86 15.13
C SER A 48 -1.97 -10.60 15.73
N GLU A 49 -3.03 -10.78 16.52
CA GLU A 49 -3.62 -9.71 17.32
C GLU A 49 -2.65 -9.20 18.39
N ASP A 50 -1.86 -10.10 18.97
CA ASP A 50 -0.85 -9.75 19.98
C ASP A 50 0.23 -8.82 19.40
N LEU A 51 0.65 -9.07 18.16
CA LEU A 51 1.61 -8.20 17.48
C LEU A 51 1.00 -6.81 17.20
N ARG A 52 -0.25 -6.75 16.77
CA ARG A 52 -0.97 -5.47 16.60
C ARG A 52 -1.08 -4.73 17.93
N THR A 53 -1.42 -5.42 19.00
CA THR A 53 -1.47 -4.84 20.35
C THR A 53 -0.10 -4.35 20.80
N LEU A 54 0.96 -5.13 20.60
CA LEU A 54 2.32 -4.74 20.94
C LEU A 54 2.76 -3.43 20.28
N ILE A 55 2.48 -3.24 19.00
CA ILE A 55 2.91 -2.04 18.27
C ILE A 55 2.10 -0.79 18.63
N HIS A 56 0.86 -0.96 19.08
CA HIS A 56 -0.03 0.15 19.43
C HIS A 56 -0.10 0.46 20.92
N SER A 57 0.30 -0.46 21.79
CA SER A 57 0.15 -0.31 23.24
C SER A 57 1.11 0.74 23.82
N PRO A 58 0.59 1.79 24.47
CA PRO A 58 1.41 2.75 25.18
C PRO A 58 1.87 2.24 26.54
N LEU A 59 1.29 1.14 27.04
CA LEU A 59 1.54 0.58 28.38
C LEU A 59 2.83 -0.24 28.43
N ILE A 60 3.29 -0.75 27.29
CA ILE A 60 4.52 -1.56 27.20
C ILE A 60 5.73 -0.62 27.22
N SER A 61 6.73 -0.97 28.04
CA SER A 61 7.95 -0.17 28.11
C SER A 61 8.68 -0.17 26.76
N ARG A 62 9.45 0.88 26.49
CA ARG A 62 10.26 0.99 25.26
C ARG A 62 11.25 -0.15 25.11
N GLN A 63 11.83 -0.59 26.23
CA GLN A 63 12.80 -1.68 26.26
C GLN A 63 12.15 -3.02 25.93
N ASP A 64 11.01 -3.31 26.55
CA ASP A 64 10.28 -4.56 26.32
C ASP A 64 9.73 -4.61 24.89
N GLN A 65 9.18 -3.51 24.40
CA GLN A 65 8.69 -3.39 23.03
C GLN A 65 9.83 -3.61 22.01
N GLY A 66 11.00 -3.00 22.24
CA GLY A 66 12.18 -3.18 21.42
C GLY A 66 12.73 -4.60 21.44
N ALA A 67 12.81 -5.21 22.64
CA ALA A 67 13.25 -6.59 22.82
C ALA A 67 12.32 -7.58 22.10
N ALA A 68 11.00 -7.42 22.28
CA ALA A 68 9.99 -8.28 21.66
C ALA A 68 10.05 -8.19 20.12
N VAL A 69 10.04 -6.98 19.57
CA VAL A 69 10.08 -6.78 18.09
C VAL A 69 11.39 -7.29 17.49
N THR A 70 12.53 -7.07 18.18
CA THR A 70 13.84 -7.60 17.73
C THR A 70 13.87 -9.13 17.76
N ALA A 71 13.31 -9.76 18.79
CA ALA A 71 13.21 -11.21 18.89
C ALA A 71 12.32 -11.79 17.76
N ILE A 72 11.19 -11.17 17.49
CA ILE A 72 10.28 -11.55 16.37
C ILE A 72 11.00 -11.39 15.04
N ALA A 73 11.64 -10.26 14.77
CA ALA A 73 12.36 -10.00 13.55
C ALA A 73 13.49 -10.99 13.27
N LYS A 74 14.21 -11.42 14.32
CA LYS A 74 15.22 -12.48 14.24
C LYS A 74 14.61 -13.85 13.99
N LYS A 75 13.54 -14.19 14.68
CA LYS A 75 12.85 -15.49 14.49
C LYS A 75 12.28 -15.64 13.09
N MET A 76 11.81 -14.57 12.49
CA MET A 76 11.31 -14.51 11.13
C MET A 76 12.42 -14.41 10.08
N ASN A 77 13.70 -14.32 10.48
CA ASN A 77 14.85 -14.12 9.58
C ASN A 77 14.68 -12.94 8.62
N LEU A 78 14.10 -11.85 9.10
CA LEU A 78 13.93 -10.65 8.27
C LEU A 78 15.29 -10.11 7.81
N ALA A 79 15.32 -9.42 6.68
CA ALA A 79 16.53 -8.78 6.18
C ALA A 79 17.17 -7.87 7.23
N PRO A 80 18.51 -7.80 7.36
CA PRO A 80 19.19 -7.01 8.39
C PRO A 80 18.76 -5.53 8.42
N VAL A 81 18.48 -4.95 7.26
CA VAL A 81 17.98 -3.58 7.13
C VAL A 81 16.62 -3.45 7.83
N MET A 82 15.73 -4.42 7.64
CA MET A 82 14.41 -4.41 8.28
C MET A 82 14.53 -4.61 9.80
N GLN A 83 15.37 -5.54 10.26
CA GLN A 83 15.61 -5.76 11.69
C GLN A 83 16.09 -4.50 12.39
N ASN A 84 17.11 -3.81 11.82
CA ASN A 84 17.67 -2.58 12.37
C ASN A 84 16.65 -1.43 12.35
N SER A 85 15.85 -1.34 11.30
CA SER A 85 14.81 -0.31 11.19
C SER A 85 13.71 -0.50 12.21
N LEU A 86 13.27 -1.73 12.44
CA LEU A 86 12.27 -2.06 13.48
C LEU A 86 12.79 -1.75 14.88
N ALA A 87 14.05 -2.06 15.17
CA ALA A 87 14.69 -1.73 16.46
C ALA A 87 14.74 -0.21 16.67
N LEU A 88 15.13 0.56 15.63
CA LEU A 88 15.15 2.02 15.67
C LEU A 88 13.74 2.61 15.87
N MET A 89 12.73 2.07 15.17
CA MET A 89 11.33 2.51 15.33
C MET A 89 10.82 2.24 16.74
N ALA A 90 11.17 1.10 17.34
CA ALA A 90 10.84 0.79 18.73
C ALA A 90 11.49 1.80 19.70
N GLU A 91 12.78 2.09 19.52
CA GLU A 91 13.51 3.08 20.32
C GLU A 91 12.85 4.47 20.26
N LYS A 92 12.37 4.87 19.09
CA LYS A 92 11.71 6.17 18.87
C LYS A 92 10.20 6.15 19.15
N ARG A 93 9.64 5.05 19.67
CA ARG A 93 8.20 4.84 19.88
C ARG A 93 7.35 5.11 18.62
N ARG A 94 7.82 4.62 17.47
CA ARG A 94 7.17 4.82 16.16
C ARG A 94 6.69 3.51 15.52
N LEU A 95 6.58 2.42 16.27
CA LEU A 95 6.10 1.14 15.75
C LEU A 95 4.65 1.19 15.27
N PHE A 96 3.85 2.10 15.80
CA PHE A 96 2.45 2.30 15.38
C PHE A 96 2.30 2.70 13.90
N VAL A 97 3.37 3.22 13.27
CA VAL A 97 3.34 3.55 11.82
C VAL A 97 3.74 2.37 10.93
N LEU A 98 3.94 1.18 11.50
CA LEU A 98 4.39 -0.01 10.76
C LEU A 98 3.45 -0.41 9.60
N PRO A 99 2.11 -0.39 9.75
CA PRO A 99 1.21 -0.67 8.61
C PRO A 99 1.39 0.31 7.45
N GLN A 100 1.55 1.59 7.74
CA GLN A 100 1.80 2.63 6.74
C GLN A 100 3.19 2.49 6.10
N LEU A 101 4.20 2.07 6.87
CA LEU A 101 5.53 1.77 6.38
C LEU A 101 5.50 0.62 5.35
N ILE A 102 4.77 -0.46 5.66
CA ILE A 102 4.61 -1.60 4.75
C ILE A 102 3.98 -1.14 3.42
N SER A 103 2.92 -0.34 3.50
CA SER A 103 2.26 0.20 2.30
C SER A 103 3.20 1.09 1.47
N ALA A 104 3.95 2.00 2.12
CA ALA A 104 4.90 2.88 1.46
C ALA A 104 6.05 2.11 0.80
N LEU A 105 6.62 1.10 1.47
CA LEU A 105 7.68 0.25 0.92
C LEU A 105 7.21 -0.56 -0.27
N ARG A 106 5.98 -1.12 -0.23
CA ARG A 106 5.38 -1.81 -1.39
C ARG A 106 5.29 -0.89 -2.60
N GLY A 107 4.89 0.37 -2.40
CA GLY A 107 4.87 1.37 -3.48
C GLY A 107 6.26 1.61 -4.08
N LEU A 108 7.28 1.83 -3.25
CA LEU A 108 8.66 2.06 -3.72
C LEU A 108 9.24 0.84 -4.45
N LEU A 109 8.97 -0.38 -3.97
CA LEU A 109 9.41 -1.61 -4.63
C LEU A 109 8.74 -1.79 -5.99
N ALA A 110 7.43 -1.55 -6.08
CA ALA A 110 6.69 -1.60 -7.34
C ALA A 110 7.23 -0.56 -8.35
N ASP A 111 7.47 0.67 -7.91
CA ASP A 111 8.05 1.73 -8.76
C ASP A 111 9.44 1.37 -9.25
N ALA A 112 10.29 0.78 -8.40
CA ALA A 112 11.65 0.36 -8.75
C ALA A 112 11.69 -0.78 -9.78
N ARG A 113 10.71 -1.69 -9.72
CA ARG A 113 10.54 -2.74 -10.73
C ARG A 113 9.91 -2.24 -12.04
N GLY A 114 9.55 -0.99 -12.09
CA GLY A 114 8.79 -0.46 -13.21
C GLY A 114 7.36 -1.00 -13.27
N GLU A 115 6.87 -1.54 -12.18
CA GLU A 115 5.49 -1.98 -12.02
C GLU A 115 4.62 -0.80 -11.56
N VAL A 116 3.42 -0.71 -12.08
CA VAL A 116 2.44 0.29 -11.65
C VAL A 116 1.20 -0.43 -11.17
N THR A 117 0.77 -0.15 -9.96
CA THR A 117 -0.50 -0.67 -9.46
C THR A 117 -1.66 0.14 -10.04
N ALA A 118 -2.61 -0.57 -10.64
CA ALA A 118 -3.87 -0.01 -11.10
C ALA A 118 -4.99 -0.45 -10.16
N ASP A 119 -5.57 0.49 -9.41
CA ASP A 119 -6.80 0.23 -8.66
C ASP A 119 -7.98 0.29 -9.63
N VAL A 120 -8.67 -0.83 -9.78
CA VAL A 120 -9.80 -0.99 -10.68
C VAL A 120 -11.06 -1.23 -9.86
N THR A 121 -11.97 -0.26 -9.90
CA THR A 121 -13.30 -0.41 -9.30
C THR A 121 -14.30 -0.78 -10.39
N SER A 122 -15.02 -1.89 -10.20
CA SER A 122 -15.99 -2.42 -11.16
C SER A 122 -17.34 -2.69 -10.48
N ALA A 123 -18.43 -2.58 -11.23
CA ALA A 123 -19.78 -2.88 -10.72
C ALA A 123 -19.99 -4.36 -10.39
N LYS A 124 -19.19 -5.26 -11.01
CA LYS A 124 -19.21 -6.72 -10.77
C LYS A 124 -17.78 -7.25 -10.74
N ALA A 125 -17.59 -8.35 -10.03
CA ALA A 125 -16.28 -9.01 -9.99
C ALA A 125 -15.78 -9.34 -11.40
N LEU A 126 -14.54 -8.93 -11.69
CA LEU A 126 -13.88 -9.22 -12.95
C LEU A 126 -13.48 -10.69 -13.02
N THR A 127 -13.68 -11.32 -14.16
CA THR A 127 -13.16 -12.66 -14.41
C THR A 127 -11.64 -12.60 -14.63
N LYS A 128 -10.93 -13.71 -14.37
CA LYS A 128 -9.47 -13.80 -14.61
C LYS A 128 -9.08 -13.39 -16.04
N ALA A 129 -9.89 -13.76 -17.04
CA ALA A 129 -9.64 -13.40 -18.43
C ALA A 129 -9.82 -11.88 -18.69
N GLN A 130 -10.79 -11.25 -18.03
CA GLN A 130 -11.01 -9.80 -18.13
C GLN A 130 -9.89 -9.01 -17.44
N THR A 131 -9.45 -9.49 -16.27
CA THR A 131 -8.32 -8.89 -15.53
C THR A 131 -7.04 -8.96 -16.36
N ALA A 132 -6.75 -10.11 -16.99
CA ALA A 132 -5.57 -10.27 -17.86
C ALA A 132 -5.61 -9.30 -19.05
N LYS A 133 -6.72 -9.24 -19.80
CA LYS A 133 -6.88 -8.32 -20.94
C LYS A 133 -6.77 -6.84 -20.52
N LEU A 134 -7.28 -6.50 -19.34
CA LEU A 134 -7.19 -5.14 -18.82
C LEU A 134 -5.76 -4.80 -18.43
N SER A 135 -5.03 -5.74 -17.81
CA SER A 135 -3.60 -5.59 -17.49
C SER A 135 -2.78 -5.36 -18.75
N ASP A 136 -2.99 -6.16 -19.80
CA ASP A 136 -2.28 -6.03 -21.07
C ASP A 136 -2.55 -4.67 -21.73
N ALA A 137 -3.82 -4.25 -21.78
CA ALA A 137 -4.22 -2.97 -22.33
C ALA A 137 -3.64 -1.77 -21.56
N LEU A 138 -3.59 -1.86 -20.23
CA LEU A 138 -2.99 -0.83 -19.39
C LEU A 138 -1.47 -0.80 -19.52
N THR A 139 -0.83 -1.97 -19.58
CA THR A 139 0.61 -2.13 -19.82
C THR A 139 1.01 -1.50 -21.16
N ALA A 140 0.27 -1.77 -22.22
CA ALA A 140 0.51 -1.16 -23.54
C ALA A 140 0.37 0.37 -23.53
N ARG A 141 -0.52 0.92 -22.71
CA ARG A 141 -0.79 2.36 -22.63
C ARG A 141 0.16 3.10 -21.71
N VAL A 142 0.60 2.46 -20.61
CA VAL A 142 1.47 3.06 -19.59
C VAL A 142 2.95 2.79 -19.89
N GLY A 143 3.28 1.74 -20.65
CA GLY A 143 4.64 1.32 -20.97
C GLY A 143 5.37 0.64 -19.82
N LYS A 144 4.62 0.24 -18.77
CA LYS A 144 5.13 -0.43 -17.57
C LYS A 144 4.23 -1.61 -17.24
N THR A 145 4.76 -2.63 -16.59
CA THR A 145 3.95 -3.77 -16.11
C THR A 145 2.90 -3.27 -15.11
N VAL A 146 1.62 -3.56 -15.37
CA VAL A 146 0.51 -3.09 -14.53
C VAL A 146 -0.06 -4.24 -13.73
N THR A 147 0.05 -4.13 -12.41
CA THR A 147 -0.62 -5.05 -11.47
C THR A 147 -2.00 -4.48 -11.11
N ILE A 148 -3.06 -5.28 -11.31
CA ILE A 148 -4.44 -4.86 -11.05
C ILE A 148 -4.86 -5.24 -9.64
N ASN A 149 -5.30 -4.23 -8.88
CA ASN A 149 -6.03 -4.39 -7.63
C ASN A 149 -7.52 -4.14 -7.89
N ALA A 150 -8.32 -5.20 -7.94
CA ALA A 150 -9.72 -5.12 -8.29
C ALA A 150 -10.61 -4.99 -7.05
N THR A 151 -11.45 -3.97 -7.01
CA THR A 151 -12.50 -3.76 -5.99
C THR A 151 -13.86 -3.75 -6.65
N VAL A 152 -14.87 -4.30 -5.99
CA VAL A 152 -16.26 -4.31 -6.48
C VAL A 152 -17.05 -3.21 -5.80
N ASP A 153 -17.69 -2.35 -6.59
CA ASP A 153 -18.61 -1.31 -6.13
C ASP A 153 -19.87 -1.31 -7.00
N GLU A 154 -20.93 -1.88 -6.47
CA GLU A 154 -22.22 -2.00 -7.15
C GLU A 154 -22.86 -0.63 -7.44
N SER A 155 -22.46 0.44 -6.73
CA SER A 155 -22.99 1.80 -6.94
C SER A 155 -22.66 2.40 -8.30
N LEU A 156 -21.70 1.82 -9.03
CA LEU A 156 -21.29 2.26 -10.38
C LEU A 156 -22.34 1.93 -11.46
N ILE A 157 -23.32 1.07 -11.16
CA ILE A 157 -24.35 0.59 -12.10
C ILE A 157 -23.76 -0.24 -13.24
N GLY A 158 -22.56 0.12 -13.73
CA GLY A 158 -21.80 -0.55 -14.77
C GLY A 158 -20.58 0.26 -15.22
N GLY A 159 -19.69 -0.37 -15.99
CA GLY A 159 -18.43 0.20 -16.39
C GLY A 159 -17.30 -0.02 -15.36
N LEU A 160 -16.21 0.71 -15.52
CA LEU A 160 -14.98 0.59 -14.73
C LEU A 160 -14.46 1.99 -14.39
N VAL A 161 -13.96 2.11 -13.18
CA VAL A 161 -13.08 3.22 -12.75
C VAL A 161 -11.69 2.66 -12.57
N VAL A 162 -10.73 3.17 -13.30
CA VAL A 162 -9.33 2.73 -13.25
C VAL A 162 -8.47 3.89 -12.79
N LYS A 163 -7.77 3.70 -11.68
CA LYS A 163 -6.80 4.66 -11.15
C LYS A 163 -5.41 4.07 -11.29
N VAL A 164 -4.55 4.73 -12.06
CA VAL A 164 -3.15 4.31 -12.27
C VAL A 164 -2.23 5.43 -11.78
N GLY A 165 -1.65 5.26 -10.61
CA GLY A 165 -0.88 6.32 -9.95
C GLY A 165 -1.74 7.57 -9.72
N SER A 166 -1.34 8.71 -10.30
CA SER A 166 -2.08 9.98 -10.23
C SER A 166 -3.15 10.16 -11.31
N LYS A 167 -3.22 9.24 -12.29
CA LYS A 167 -4.19 9.30 -13.40
C LYS A 167 -5.40 8.45 -13.08
N MET A 168 -6.59 9.04 -13.26
CA MET A 168 -7.88 8.35 -13.11
C MET A 168 -8.61 8.33 -14.45
N ILE A 169 -9.08 7.16 -14.83
CA ILE A 169 -9.89 6.95 -16.05
C ILE A 169 -11.23 6.38 -15.58
N ASP A 170 -12.27 7.19 -15.65
CA ASP A 170 -13.63 6.81 -15.29
C ASP A 170 -14.46 6.57 -16.53
N THR A 171 -14.85 5.32 -16.74
CA THR A 171 -15.74 4.89 -17.82
C THR A 171 -17.07 4.37 -17.29
N SER A 172 -17.42 4.70 -16.04
CA SER A 172 -18.65 4.23 -15.40
C SER A 172 -19.89 4.84 -16.07
N ILE A 173 -20.97 4.09 -16.08
CA ILE A 173 -22.28 4.54 -16.57
C ILE A 173 -22.77 5.72 -15.73
N ARG A 174 -22.51 5.70 -14.43
CA ARG A 174 -22.87 6.77 -13.50
C ARG A 174 -22.29 8.11 -13.92
N SER A 175 -21.00 8.16 -14.22
CA SER A 175 -20.33 9.40 -14.64
C SER A 175 -20.83 9.88 -15.99
N ARG A 176 -21.12 8.97 -16.92
CA ARG A 176 -21.72 9.32 -18.22
C ARG A 176 -23.12 9.90 -18.09
N LEU A 177 -23.96 9.34 -17.22
CA LEU A 177 -25.31 9.85 -16.95
C LEU A 177 -25.24 11.23 -16.29
N ASN A 178 -24.37 11.43 -15.29
CA ASN A 178 -24.19 12.72 -14.64
C ASN A 178 -23.72 13.79 -15.65
N SER A 179 -22.79 13.44 -16.54
CA SER A 179 -22.30 14.34 -17.58
C SER A 179 -23.40 14.72 -18.57
N LEU A 180 -24.26 13.78 -18.97
CA LEU A 180 -25.43 14.04 -19.84
C LEU A 180 -26.44 14.93 -19.13
N GLN A 181 -26.75 14.65 -17.86
CA GLN A 181 -27.68 15.46 -17.08
C GLN A 181 -27.20 16.90 -16.91
N ASN A 182 -25.90 17.10 -16.70
CA ASN A 182 -25.33 18.45 -16.60
C ASN A 182 -25.41 19.21 -17.92
N LYS A 183 -25.08 18.54 -19.04
CA LYS A 183 -25.23 19.12 -20.37
C LYS A 183 -26.68 19.50 -20.71
N MET A 184 -27.64 18.69 -20.28
CA MET A 184 -29.07 19.01 -20.49
C MET A 184 -29.54 20.19 -19.65
N LYS A 185 -28.94 20.41 -18.46
CA LYS A 185 -29.25 21.58 -17.60
C LYS A 185 -28.61 22.87 -18.11
N GLU A 186 -27.50 22.78 -18.87
CA GLU A 186 -26.85 23.96 -19.46
C GLU A 186 -27.52 24.47 -20.76
N VAL A 187 -28.34 23.63 -21.39
CA VAL A 187 -28.99 23.93 -22.69
C VAL A 187 -30.49 24.30 -22.50
N GLY A 188 -31.06 24.17 -21.30
CA GLY A 188 -32.42 24.56 -20.96
C GLY A 188 -32.43 25.75 -20.01
#